data_c1665d2b99fe0d46a53d175eacfbd371
#
_entry.id   c1665d2b99fe0d46a53d175eacfbd371
#
_cell.length_a   1.000
_cell.length_b   1.000
_cell.length_c   1.000
_cell.angle_alpha   90.00
_cell.angle_beta   90.00
_cell.angle_gamma   90.00
#
_symmetry.space_group_name_H-M   'P 1'
#
loop_
_entity.id
_entity.type
_entity.pdbx_description
1 polymer ?
#
loop_
_entity_poly.entity_id
_entity_poly.type
_entity_poly.pdbx_seq_one_letter_code
_entity_poly.pdbx_strand_id
1 'polypeptide(L)'
;MSAAPAPSRLIVKVGGAVARESAGRILGLAEEGHQVIVVHGAGPQITREMERRGIPVEFVQGRRRTSRAAVEVVRESMEQVNAELCAALGERAVPVLGHRDGLLAVPVPPLGQVGDPLPCRPRKILQALSAGRVPMVAPLAVGPLNVNADDASAALALGLGAKRLVFLTDVPGLFVDDELVDAIDAGRATRMLDEGRFEGGIVPKLRAAALAAASGITATIGNTLVVA
;
A
#
# COMPACT_ATOMS: atom_id res chain seq x y z
N MET A 1 -28.26 15.46 -9.43
CA MET A 1 -26.83 15.77 -9.29
C MET A 1 -26.41 15.32 -7.90
N SER A 2 -25.66 14.22 -7.79
CA SER A 2 -25.14 13.78 -6.48
C SER A 2 -24.07 14.78 -6.04
N ALA A 3 -24.20 15.31 -4.83
CA ALA A 3 -23.18 16.19 -4.26
C ALA A 3 -21.84 15.44 -4.20
N ALA A 4 -20.75 16.10 -4.59
CA ALA A 4 -19.41 15.55 -4.43
C ALA A 4 -19.20 15.17 -2.95
N PRO A 5 -18.59 13.99 -2.68
CA PRO A 5 -18.38 13.58 -1.30
C PRO A 5 -17.51 14.61 -0.56
N ALA A 6 -17.81 14.86 0.70
CA ALA A 6 -17.05 15.81 1.51
C ALA A 6 -15.55 15.44 1.55
N PRO A 7 -14.65 16.42 1.56
CA PRO A 7 -13.21 16.19 1.64
C PRO A 7 -12.85 15.23 2.77
N SER A 8 -12.06 14.21 2.49
CA SER A 8 -11.71 13.18 3.46
C SER A 8 -10.27 12.70 3.25
N ARG A 9 -9.70 12.05 4.28
CA ARG A 9 -8.36 11.45 4.15
C ARG A 9 -8.46 10.10 3.46
N LEU A 10 -7.66 9.92 2.40
CA LEU A 10 -7.59 8.71 1.59
C LEU A 10 -6.18 8.12 1.63
N ILE A 11 -6.09 6.81 1.82
CA ILE A 11 -4.88 6.08 1.49
C ILE A 11 -5.06 5.47 0.11
N VAL A 12 -4.12 5.73 -0.78
CA VAL A 12 -4.08 5.16 -2.13
C VAL A 12 -2.86 4.26 -2.24
N LYS A 13 -3.10 2.96 -2.36
CA LYS A 13 -2.03 1.99 -2.63
C LYS A 13 -1.84 1.82 -4.12
N VAL A 14 -0.60 1.98 -4.57
CA VAL A 14 -0.23 1.87 -5.99
C VAL A 14 0.71 0.70 -6.19
N GLY A 15 0.37 -0.20 -7.12
CA GLY A 15 1.27 -1.27 -7.55
C GLY A 15 2.45 -0.70 -8.36
N GLY A 16 3.63 -1.34 -8.28
CA GLY A 16 4.82 -0.86 -8.99
C GLY A 16 4.67 -0.81 -10.52
N ALA A 17 3.75 -1.60 -11.10
CA ALA A 17 3.49 -1.64 -12.54
C ALA A 17 2.65 -0.44 -13.03
N VAL A 18 1.68 0.03 -12.22
CA VAL A 18 0.72 1.10 -12.60
C VAL A 18 1.07 2.47 -12.01
N ALA A 19 2.24 2.59 -11.40
CA ALA A 19 2.60 3.75 -10.60
C ALA A 19 2.61 5.06 -11.40
N ARG A 20 3.18 5.09 -12.61
CA ARG A 20 3.23 6.30 -13.45
C ARG A 20 1.86 6.69 -14.01
N GLU A 21 1.06 5.72 -14.41
CA GLU A 21 -0.28 5.92 -14.98
C GLU A 21 -1.27 6.43 -13.93
N SER A 22 -0.99 6.17 -12.64
CA SER A 22 -1.83 6.60 -11.54
C SER A 22 -1.69 8.08 -11.17
N ALA A 23 -0.69 8.79 -11.68
CA ALA A 23 -0.40 10.18 -11.28
C ALA A 23 -1.61 11.12 -11.52
N GLY A 24 -2.23 11.04 -12.69
CA GLY A 24 -3.42 11.85 -13.01
C GLY A 24 -4.60 11.58 -12.06
N ARG A 25 -4.84 10.31 -11.71
CA ARG A 25 -5.90 9.93 -10.77
C ARG A 25 -5.62 10.41 -9.34
N ILE A 26 -4.36 10.32 -8.90
CA ILE A 26 -3.93 10.82 -7.58
C ILE A 26 -4.13 12.33 -7.51
N LEU A 27 -3.71 13.08 -8.54
CA LEU A 27 -3.86 14.52 -8.61
C LEU A 27 -5.33 14.92 -8.64
N GLY A 28 -6.17 14.23 -9.41
CA GLY A 28 -7.62 14.47 -9.44
C GLY A 28 -8.26 14.36 -8.07
N LEU A 29 -7.95 13.30 -7.30
CA LEU A 29 -8.43 13.14 -5.92
C LEU A 29 -7.97 14.29 -5.00
N ALA A 30 -6.74 14.76 -5.17
CA ALA A 30 -6.25 15.91 -4.40
C ALA A 30 -6.92 17.24 -4.81
N GLU A 31 -7.25 17.41 -6.09
CA GLU A 31 -7.99 18.56 -6.62
C GLU A 31 -9.46 18.59 -6.19
N GLU A 32 -10.05 17.42 -5.95
CA GLU A 32 -11.37 17.28 -5.31
C GLU A 32 -11.36 17.67 -3.82
N GLY A 33 -10.21 18.08 -3.27
CA GLY A 33 -10.04 18.52 -1.88
C GLY A 33 -9.71 17.40 -0.91
N HIS A 34 -9.47 16.18 -1.36
CA HIS A 34 -9.11 15.07 -0.48
C HIS A 34 -7.66 15.18 0.02
N GLN A 35 -7.42 14.77 1.26
CA GLN A 35 -6.09 14.55 1.80
C GLN A 35 -5.57 13.18 1.34
N VAL A 36 -4.84 13.14 0.23
CA VAL A 36 -4.35 11.89 -0.38
C VAL A 36 -2.98 11.53 0.16
N ILE A 37 -2.83 10.30 0.64
CA ILE A 37 -1.55 9.67 0.99
C ILE A 37 -1.35 8.49 0.05
N VAL A 38 -0.21 8.43 -0.63
CA VAL A 38 0.12 7.34 -1.54
C VAL A 38 1.11 6.39 -0.89
N VAL A 39 0.82 5.09 -0.93
CA VAL A 39 1.75 4.03 -0.56
C VAL A 39 2.06 3.21 -1.80
N HIS A 40 3.33 3.14 -2.18
CA HIS A 40 3.72 2.41 -3.39
C HIS A 40 4.44 1.10 -3.08
N GLY A 41 4.38 0.16 -4.02
CA GLY A 41 5.22 -1.03 -4.03
C GLY A 41 6.42 -0.86 -4.98
N ALA A 42 7.39 -1.79 -4.89
CA ALA A 42 8.53 -1.91 -5.80
C ALA A 42 8.86 -3.39 -6.10
N GLY A 43 7.90 -4.29 -5.98
CA GLY A 43 8.12 -5.75 -6.08
C GLY A 43 8.89 -6.18 -7.32
N PRO A 44 8.48 -5.81 -8.55
CA PRO A 44 9.18 -6.16 -9.78
C PRO A 44 10.61 -5.59 -9.84
N GLN A 45 10.82 -4.36 -9.39
CA GLN A 45 12.13 -3.71 -9.36
C GLN A 45 13.07 -4.42 -8.38
N ILE A 46 12.59 -4.72 -7.17
CA ILE A 46 13.34 -5.47 -6.16
C ILE A 46 13.73 -6.86 -6.69
N THR A 47 12.79 -7.59 -7.31
CA THR A 47 13.06 -8.92 -7.86
C THR A 47 14.18 -8.86 -8.90
N ARG A 48 14.06 -8.01 -9.91
CA ARG A 48 15.09 -7.84 -10.95
C ARG A 48 16.46 -7.49 -10.38
N GLU A 49 16.50 -6.58 -9.39
CA GLU A 49 17.77 -6.16 -8.80
C GLU A 49 18.41 -7.24 -7.90
N MET A 50 17.59 -8.01 -7.16
CA MET A 50 18.07 -9.18 -6.41
C MET A 50 18.66 -10.23 -7.35
N GLU A 51 17.96 -10.57 -8.45
CA GLU A 51 18.43 -11.51 -9.48
C GLU A 51 19.75 -11.04 -10.11
N ARG A 52 19.85 -9.76 -10.47
CA ARG A 52 21.07 -9.15 -11.01
C ARG A 52 22.26 -9.27 -10.06
N ARG A 53 22.01 -9.20 -8.73
CA ARG A 53 23.05 -9.33 -7.68
C ARG A 53 23.26 -10.76 -7.20
N GLY A 54 22.58 -11.75 -7.78
CA GLY A 54 22.66 -13.17 -7.36
C GLY A 54 22.10 -13.41 -5.95
N ILE A 55 21.17 -12.57 -5.48
CA ILE A 55 20.50 -12.73 -4.18
C ILE A 55 19.23 -13.57 -4.39
N PRO A 56 19.04 -14.68 -3.65
CA PRO A 56 17.86 -15.52 -3.79
C PRO A 56 16.56 -14.78 -3.58
N VAL A 57 15.58 -15.03 -4.45
CA VAL A 57 14.21 -14.50 -4.35
C VAL A 57 13.29 -15.58 -3.84
N GLU A 58 12.81 -15.43 -2.62
CA GLU A 58 11.91 -16.37 -1.97
C GLU A 58 10.70 -15.65 -1.38
N PHE A 59 9.52 -16.25 -1.53
CA PHE A 59 8.28 -15.75 -0.94
C PHE A 59 7.67 -16.79 0.00
N VAL A 60 7.21 -16.36 1.15
CA VAL A 60 6.50 -17.15 2.13
C VAL A 60 5.15 -16.47 2.39
N GLN A 61 4.06 -17.11 2.04
CA GLN A 61 2.70 -16.57 2.17
C GLN A 61 2.55 -15.17 1.55
N GLY A 62 3.13 -14.96 0.36
CA GLY A 62 3.09 -13.68 -0.35
C GLY A 62 4.05 -12.60 0.18
N ARG A 63 4.84 -12.88 1.21
CA ARG A 63 5.82 -11.97 1.80
C ARG A 63 7.23 -12.37 1.35
N ARG A 64 8.04 -11.40 0.92
CA ARG A 64 9.42 -11.63 0.51
C ARG A 64 10.30 -11.93 1.71
N ARG A 65 10.90 -13.13 1.79
CA ARG A 65 11.99 -13.40 2.73
C ARG A 65 13.14 -12.43 2.42
N THR A 66 13.61 -11.72 3.42
CA THR A 66 14.53 -10.60 3.22
C THR A 66 15.75 -10.75 4.12
N SER A 67 16.86 -11.21 3.55
CA SER A 67 18.14 -11.28 4.23
C SER A 67 18.72 -9.87 4.48
N ARG A 68 19.83 -9.76 5.23
CA ARG A 68 20.56 -8.50 5.38
C ARG A 68 21.06 -7.93 4.04
N ALA A 69 21.51 -8.79 3.12
CA ALA A 69 21.90 -8.35 1.79
C ALA A 69 20.68 -7.91 0.95
N ALA A 70 19.56 -8.62 1.07
CA ALA A 70 18.34 -8.30 0.35
C ALA A 70 17.70 -6.99 0.83
N VAL A 71 17.77 -6.64 2.13
CA VAL A 71 17.13 -5.40 2.63
C VAL A 71 17.75 -4.14 2.05
N GLU A 72 19.04 -4.14 1.71
CA GLU A 72 19.68 -3.01 1.02
C GLU A 72 19.13 -2.85 -0.40
N VAL A 73 18.94 -3.95 -1.12
CA VAL A 73 18.29 -3.94 -2.44
C VAL A 73 16.85 -3.43 -2.34
N VAL A 74 16.11 -3.87 -1.32
CA VAL A 74 14.76 -3.38 -1.05
C VAL A 74 14.78 -1.87 -0.83
N ARG A 75 15.68 -1.38 0.02
CA ARG A 75 15.81 0.05 0.35
C ARG A 75 16.11 0.87 -0.91
N GLU A 76 17.14 0.50 -1.66
CA GLU A 76 17.54 1.23 -2.88
C GLU A 76 16.42 1.25 -3.92
N SER A 77 15.78 0.11 -4.16
CA SER A 77 14.67 0.00 -5.12
C SER A 77 13.45 0.83 -4.67
N MET A 78 13.12 0.83 -3.38
CA MET A 78 12.03 1.63 -2.83
C MET A 78 12.33 3.14 -2.92
N GLU A 79 13.56 3.57 -2.61
CA GLU A 79 13.98 4.97 -2.72
C GLU A 79 13.94 5.43 -4.19
N GLN A 80 14.38 4.60 -5.13
CA GLN A 80 14.33 4.89 -6.55
C GLN A 80 12.89 5.05 -7.05
N VAL A 81 12.01 4.08 -6.78
CA VAL A 81 10.59 4.15 -7.19
C VAL A 81 9.90 5.33 -6.54
N ASN A 82 10.21 5.65 -5.28
CA ASN A 82 9.69 6.83 -4.60
C ASN A 82 10.08 8.12 -5.34
N ALA A 83 11.35 8.26 -5.69
CA ALA A 83 11.85 9.43 -6.44
C ALA A 83 11.20 9.57 -7.82
N GLU A 84 11.05 8.46 -8.56
CA GLU A 84 10.37 8.45 -9.86
C GLU A 84 8.91 8.89 -9.77
N LEU A 85 8.17 8.41 -8.75
CA LEU A 85 6.79 8.78 -8.50
C LEU A 85 6.64 10.25 -8.06
N CYS A 86 7.53 10.70 -7.18
CA CYS A 86 7.57 12.11 -6.80
C CYS A 86 7.83 13.01 -8.00
N ALA A 87 8.74 12.64 -8.89
CA ALA A 87 9.01 13.40 -10.11
C ALA A 87 7.77 13.45 -11.03
N ALA A 88 6.99 12.38 -11.13
CA ALA A 88 5.76 12.34 -11.93
C ALA A 88 4.64 13.26 -11.38
N LEU A 89 4.58 13.47 -10.06
CA LEU A 89 3.61 14.37 -9.42
C LEU A 89 4.14 15.81 -9.24
N GLY A 90 5.43 16.04 -9.51
CA GLY A 90 6.07 17.35 -9.39
C GLY A 90 6.03 17.91 -7.96
N GLU A 91 5.86 19.22 -7.85
CA GLU A 91 5.89 19.95 -6.57
C GLU A 91 4.79 19.52 -5.57
N ARG A 92 3.73 18.89 -6.06
CA ARG A 92 2.66 18.35 -5.21
C ARG A 92 3.14 17.18 -4.33
N ALA A 93 4.16 16.43 -4.75
CA ALA A 93 4.65 15.27 -4.02
C ALA A 93 5.59 15.63 -2.87
N VAL A 94 5.53 14.85 -1.80
CA VAL A 94 6.51 14.85 -0.71
C VAL A 94 7.03 13.43 -0.52
N PRO A 95 8.32 13.16 -0.75
CA PRO A 95 8.89 11.84 -0.53
C PRO A 95 8.88 11.52 0.97
N VAL A 96 8.35 10.34 1.31
CA VAL A 96 8.33 9.78 2.67
C VAL A 96 9.00 8.41 2.62
N LEU A 97 10.21 8.34 3.17
CA LEU A 97 10.97 7.10 3.27
C LEU A 97 10.71 6.50 4.65
N GLY A 98 9.81 5.52 4.75
CA GLY A 98 9.25 5.07 6.02
C GLY A 98 10.29 4.70 7.08
N HIS A 99 11.42 4.10 6.69
CA HIS A 99 12.53 3.75 7.61
C HIS A 99 13.24 4.97 8.24
N ARG A 100 13.15 6.14 7.59
CA ARG A 100 13.69 7.41 8.10
C ARG A 100 12.61 8.28 8.75
N ASP A 101 11.39 8.17 8.24
CA ASP A 101 10.28 9.06 8.57
C ASP A 101 9.29 8.45 9.58
N GLY A 102 9.63 7.28 10.17
CA GLY A 102 8.92 6.73 11.32
C GLY A 102 7.74 5.82 11.00
N LEU A 103 7.82 5.03 9.92
CA LEU A 103 6.93 3.88 9.74
C LEU A 103 7.32 2.78 10.74
N LEU A 104 6.37 2.36 11.56
CA LEU A 104 6.61 1.38 12.63
C LEU A 104 6.21 -0.02 12.17
N ALA A 105 6.97 -1.03 12.61
CA ALA A 105 6.65 -2.44 12.40
C ALA A 105 7.21 -3.32 13.52
N VAL A 106 6.57 -4.46 13.74
CA VAL A 106 7.08 -5.55 14.59
C VAL A 106 7.91 -6.49 13.72
N PRO A 107 9.16 -6.81 14.10
CA PRO A 107 9.97 -7.76 13.36
C PRO A 107 9.31 -9.15 13.24
N VAL A 108 9.52 -9.82 12.10
CA VAL A 108 9.10 -11.19 11.83
C VAL A 108 10.34 -12.06 11.61
N PRO A 109 11.02 -12.51 12.66
CA PRO A 109 12.36 -13.13 12.57
C PRO A 109 12.47 -14.30 11.60
N PRO A 110 11.45 -15.19 11.42
CA PRO A 110 11.52 -16.30 10.46
C PRO A 110 11.67 -15.84 9.01
N LEU A 111 11.32 -14.58 8.69
CA LEU A 111 11.44 -14.00 7.35
C LEU A 111 12.67 -13.10 7.19
N GLY A 112 13.50 -12.95 8.23
CA GLY A 112 14.68 -12.08 8.24
C GLY A 112 14.34 -10.62 8.54
N GLN A 113 14.83 -9.70 7.70
CA GLN A 113 14.56 -8.26 7.82
C GLN A 113 13.16 -7.89 7.27
N VAL A 114 12.13 -8.50 7.84
CA VAL A 114 10.72 -8.29 7.49
C VAL A 114 9.95 -7.83 8.72
N GLY A 115 9.00 -6.94 8.55
CA GLY A 115 8.14 -6.46 9.63
C GLY A 115 6.66 -6.48 9.32
N ASP A 116 5.85 -6.66 10.36
CA ASP A 116 4.41 -6.43 10.37
C ASP A 116 4.15 -4.96 10.72
N PRO A 117 3.53 -4.16 9.83
CA PRO A 117 3.36 -2.74 10.08
C PRO A 117 2.37 -2.50 11.22
N LEU A 118 2.67 -1.50 12.02
CA LEU A 118 1.80 -1.02 13.09
C LEU A 118 1.06 0.25 12.67
N PRO A 119 -0.17 0.47 13.14
CA PRO A 119 -0.81 1.76 13.01
C PRO A 119 0.07 2.87 13.60
N CYS A 120 0.41 3.86 12.78
CA CYS A 120 1.29 4.96 13.19
C CYS A 120 0.94 6.27 12.49
N ARG A 121 1.51 7.38 12.97
CA ARG A 121 1.24 8.74 12.48
C ARG A 121 2.55 9.46 12.17
N PRO A 122 3.29 9.09 11.13
CA PRO A 122 4.56 9.72 10.78
C PRO A 122 4.40 11.23 10.62
N ARG A 123 5.22 11.99 11.34
CA ARG A 123 5.11 13.46 11.39
C ARG A 123 5.20 14.09 10.00
N LYS A 124 6.10 13.59 9.15
CA LYS A 124 6.29 14.10 7.80
C LYS A 124 5.04 13.96 6.92
N ILE A 125 4.26 12.86 7.10
CA ILE A 125 2.97 12.70 6.42
C ILE A 125 2.01 13.83 6.84
N LEU A 126 1.87 14.06 8.16
CA LEU A 126 0.96 15.10 8.66
C LEU A 126 1.38 16.51 8.21
N GLN A 127 2.68 16.80 8.17
CA GLN A 127 3.22 18.07 7.66
C GLN A 127 2.94 18.23 6.15
N ALA A 128 3.10 17.18 5.34
CA ALA A 128 2.77 17.22 3.93
C ALA A 128 1.28 17.51 3.70
N LEU A 129 0.40 16.82 4.42
CA LEU A 129 -1.05 17.03 4.33
C LEU A 129 -1.48 18.44 4.77
N SER A 130 -0.89 18.98 5.82
CA SER A 130 -1.20 20.36 6.27
C SER A 130 -0.73 21.42 5.27
N ALA A 131 0.26 21.11 4.45
CA ALA A 131 0.73 21.95 3.35
C ALA A 131 -0.02 21.72 2.02
N GLY A 132 -1.11 20.95 2.01
CA GLY A 132 -1.88 20.61 0.81
C GLY A 132 -1.12 19.75 -0.20
N ARG A 133 -0.11 18.99 0.27
CA ARG A 133 0.75 18.17 -0.59
C ARG A 133 0.45 16.68 -0.40
N VAL A 134 0.89 15.87 -1.35
CA VAL A 134 0.68 14.42 -1.40
C VAL A 134 1.93 13.69 -0.89
N PRO A 135 1.92 13.11 0.33
CA PRO A 135 3.01 12.26 0.80
C PRO A 135 3.04 10.94 0.03
N MET A 136 4.22 10.63 -0.54
CA MET A 136 4.51 9.41 -1.29
C MET A 136 5.32 8.48 -0.40
N VAL A 137 4.71 7.43 0.11
CA VAL A 137 5.30 6.56 1.14
C VAL A 137 5.95 5.33 0.53
N ALA A 138 7.26 5.18 0.74
CA ALA A 138 7.98 3.94 0.52
C ALA A 138 7.87 3.07 1.79
N PRO A 139 7.23 1.88 1.72
CA PRO A 139 6.91 1.08 2.90
C PRO A 139 8.10 0.21 3.35
N LEU A 140 9.12 0.85 3.87
CA LEU A 140 10.21 0.25 4.59
C LEU A 140 10.16 0.81 6.02
N ALA A 141 9.99 -0.03 7.03
CA ALA A 141 9.88 0.45 8.41
C ALA A 141 11.24 0.67 9.08
N VAL A 142 11.21 1.37 10.21
CA VAL A 142 12.41 1.58 11.04
C VAL A 142 13.04 0.25 11.39
N GLY A 143 14.40 0.17 11.25
CA GLY A 143 15.12 -1.02 11.66
C GLY A 143 16.12 -1.64 10.69
N PRO A 144 16.22 -1.36 9.40
CA PRO A 144 15.22 -1.28 8.32
C PRO A 144 14.49 -2.62 8.14
N LEU A 145 13.16 -2.60 8.15
CA LEU A 145 12.34 -3.79 7.96
C LEU A 145 11.51 -3.67 6.67
N ASN A 146 11.63 -4.66 5.79
CA ASN A 146 10.78 -4.76 4.60
C ASN A 146 9.33 -5.02 5.01
N VAL A 147 8.42 -4.18 4.59
CA VAL A 147 6.99 -4.26 4.91
C VAL A 147 6.19 -4.45 3.62
N ASN A 148 5.20 -5.33 3.65
CA ASN A 148 4.27 -5.46 2.53
C ASN A 148 3.50 -4.14 2.35
N ALA A 149 3.43 -3.64 1.11
CA ALA A 149 2.83 -2.34 0.80
C ALA A 149 1.30 -2.31 1.03
N ASP A 150 0.61 -3.44 0.83
CA ASP A 150 -0.82 -3.56 1.08
C ASP A 150 -1.09 -3.48 2.59
N ASP A 151 -0.31 -4.21 3.41
CA ASP A 151 -0.39 -4.18 4.87
C ASP A 151 -0.01 -2.81 5.43
N ALA A 152 1.04 -2.17 4.90
CA ALA A 152 1.43 -0.81 5.29
C ALA A 152 0.33 0.21 5.00
N SER A 153 -0.41 0.02 3.89
CA SER A 153 -1.52 0.90 3.53
C SER A 153 -2.66 0.80 4.53
N ALA A 154 -3.02 -0.42 4.96
CA ALA A 154 -4.04 -0.63 5.99
C ALA A 154 -3.59 -0.06 7.34
N ALA A 155 -2.36 -0.33 7.78
CA ALA A 155 -1.82 0.19 9.03
C ALA A 155 -1.79 1.72 9.08
N LEU A 156 -1.38 2.38 7.98
CA LEU A 156 -1.41 3.83 7.86
C LEU A 156 -2.84 4.37 7.81
N ALA A 157 -3.78 3.67 7.16
CA ALA A 157 -5.18 4.06 7.14
C ALA A 157 -5.76 4.09 8.56
N LEU A 158 -5.49 3.08 9.36
CA LEU A 158 -5.87 3.02 10.78
C LEU A 158 -5.20 4.13 11.59
N GLY A 159 -3.88 4.23 11.52
CA GLY A 159 -3.11 5.18 12.31
C GLY A 159 -3.45 6.64 12.01
N LEU A 160 -3.70 6.97 10.75
CA LEU A 160 -4.00 8.33 10.31
C LEU A 160 -5.51 8.67 10.33
N GLY A 161 -6.38 7.72 10.66
CA GLY A 161 -7.83 7.91 10.67
C GLY A 161 -8.39 8.21 9.27
N ALA A 162 -7.93 7.48 8.27
CA ALA A 162 -8.44 7.59 6.92
C ALA A 162 -9.90 7.13 6.84
N LYS A 163 -10.65 7.67 5.90
CA LYS A 163 -12.04 7.24 5.62
C LYS A 163 -12.11 6.19 4.52
N ARG A 164 -11.10 6.17 3.65
CA ARG A 164 -11.05 5.23 2.52
C ARG A 164 -9.63 4.71 2.30
N LEU A 165 -9.55 3.43 1.90
CA LEU A 165 -8.34 2.77 1.39
C LEU A 165 -8.61 2.32 -0.04
N VAL A 166 -7.84 2.82 -1.00
CA VAL A 166 -8.03 2.56 -2.43
C VAL A 166 -6.83 1.80 -2.96
N PHE A 167 -7.05 0.59 -3.47
CA PHE A 167 -6.03 -0.16 -4.19
C PHE A 167 -6.15 0.12 -5.69
N LEU A 168 -5.22 0.92 -6.22
CA LEU A 168 -5.06 1.08 -7.66
C LEU A 168 -4.30 -0.13 -8.21
N THR A 169 -4.97 -0.90 -9.03
CA THR A 169 -4.49 -2.17 -9.56
C THR A 169 -4.93 -2.32 -11.02
N ASP A 170 -4.26 -3.17 -11.74
CA ASP A 170 -4.55 -3.56 -13.12
C ASP A 170 -5.72 -4.55 -13.26
N VAL A 171 -6.16 -5.13 -12.13
CA VAL A 171 -7.35 -5.99 -12.14
C VAL A 171 -8.63 -5.17 -11.96
N PRO A 172 -9.74 -5.53 -12.62
CA PRO A 172 -11.00 -4.77 -12.55
C PRO A 172 -11.66 -4.81 -11.15
N GLY A 173 -11.35 -5.81 -10.34
CA GLY A 173 -11.89 -5.98 -9.00
C GLY A 173 -11.70 -7.40 -8.47
N LEU A 174 -12.53 -7.79 -7.51
CA LEU A 174 -12.53 -9.12 -6.93
C LEU A 174 -13.45 -10.05 -7.72
N PHE A 175 -12.94 -11.21 -8.11
CA PHE A 175 -13.74 -12.28 -8.68
C PHE A 175 -14.07 -13.33 -7.61
N VAL A 176 -15.34 -13.71 -7.52
CA VAL A 176 -15.83 -14.79 -6.67
C VAL A 176 -16.60 -15.74 -7.57
N ASP A 177 -16.20 -17.01 -7.62
CA ASP A 177 -16.79 -18.02 -8.50
C ASP A 177 -16.85 -17.55 -9.97
N ASP A 178 -15.73 -16.96 -10.45
CA ASP A 178 -15.54 -16.38 -11.79
C ASP A 178 -16.43 -15.15 -12.12
N GLU A 179 -17.17 -14.63 -11.16
CA GLU A 179 -17.97 -13.41 -11.31
C GLU A 179 -17.30 -12.22 -10.61
N LEU A 180 -17.24 -11.07 -11.31
CA LEU A 180 -16.81 -9.82 -10.71
C LEU A 180 -17.88 -9.33 -9.74
N VAL A 181 -17.50 -9.15 -8.47
CA VAL A 181 -18.43 -8.69 -7.44
C VAL A 181 -18.29 -7.18 -7.18
N ASP A 182 -19.43 -6.49 -7.06
CA ASP A 182 -19.47 -5.06 -6.79
C ASP A 182 -19.08 -4.75 -5.33
N ALA A 183 -19.44 -5.63 -4.40
CA ALA A 183 -19.13 -5.46 -2.99
C ALA A 183 -18.98 -6.80 -2.28
N ILE A 184 -18.17 -6.80 -1.22
CA ILE A 184 -17.99 -7.93 -0.31
C ILE A 184 -17.90 -7.41 1.14
N ASP A 185 -18.55 -8.14 2.06
CA ASP A 185 -18.42 -7.95 3.50
C ASP A 185 -17.05 -8.42 4.00
N ALA A 186 -16.44 -7.68 4.94
CA ALA A 186 -15.10 -8.00 5.47
C ALA A 186 -15.04 -9.38 6.14
N GLY A 187 -16.09 -9.78 6.84
CA GLY A 187 -16.16 -11.11 7.46
C GLY A 187 -16.23 -12.22 6.43
N ARG A 188 -17.01 -12.03 5.34
CA ARG A 188 -17.05 -12.96 4.21
C ARG A 188 -15.69 -13.02 3.50
N ALA A 189 -15.07 -11.88 3.25
CA ALA A 189 -13.74 -11.82 2.63
C ALA A 189 -12.70 -12.59 3.45
N THR A 190 -12.71 -12.42 4.79
CA THR A 190 -11.79 -13.11 5.70
C THR A 190 -12.03 -14.63 5.67
N ARG A 191 -13.27 -15.09 5.78
CA ARG A 191 -13.57 -16.53 5.68
C ARG A 191 -13.09 -17.15 4.37
N MET A 192 -13.34 -16.48 3.24
CA MET A 192 -12.91 -16.98 1.93
C MET A 192 -11.39 -17.01 1.78
N LEU A 193 -10.67 -16.06 2.41
CA LEU A 193 -9.20 -16.07 2.50
C LEU A 193 -8.70 -17.27 3.32
N ASP A 194 -9.33 -17.54 4.46
CA ASP A 194 -8.97 -18.67 5.35
C ASP A 194 -9.27 -20.04 4.71
N GLU A 195 -10.31 -20.10 3.87
CA GLU A 195 -10.66 -21.25 3.04
C GLU A 195 -9.73 -21.44 1.82
N GLY A 196 -8.79 -20.51 1.59
CA GLY A 196 -7.85 -20.59 0.48
C GLY A 196 -8.47 -20.39 -0.90
N ARG A 197 -9.61 -19.65 -0.99
CA ARG A 197 -10.33 -19.43 -2.26
C ARG A 197 -9.66 -18.40 -3.18
N PHE A 198 -8.61 -17.73 -2.73
CA PHE A 198 -7.87 -16.74 -3.49
C PHE A 198 -6.38 -17.07 -3.53
N GLU A 199 -5.73 -16.72 -4.64
CA GLU A 199 -4.31 -16.94 -4.84
C GLU A 199 -3.58 -15.68 -5.33
N GLY A 200 -2.24 -15.69 -5.22
CA GLY A 200 -1.39 -14.65 -5.79
C GLY A 200 -1.56 -13.27 -5.16
N GLY A 201 -1.44 -12.24 -5.98
CA GLY A 201 -1.38 -10.84 -5.54
C GLY A 201 -2.69 -10.27 -4.99
N ILE A 202 -3.83 -10.96 -5.17
CA ILE A 202 -5.12 -10.53 -4.60
C ILE A 202 -5.20 -10.79 -3.09
N VAL A 203 -4.55 -11.85 -2.61
CA VAL A 203 -4.60 -12.29 -1.20
C VAL A 203 -4.15 -11.19 -0.24
N PRO A 204 -2.95 -10.58 -0.35
CA PRO A 204 -2.54 -9.50 0.54
C PRO A 204 -3.44 -8.27 0.43
N LYS A 205 -3.93 -7.92 -0.77
CA LYS A 205 -4.85 -6.79 -0.98
C LYS A 205 -6.18 -7.00 -0.27
N LEU A 206 -6.79 -8.17 -0.46
CA LEU A 206 -8.07 -8.49 0.14
C LEU A 206 -7.97 -8.56 1.67
N ARG A 207 -6.87 -9.13 2.20
CA ARG A 207 -6.61 -9.15 3.65
C ARG A 207 -6.49 -7.75 4.22
N ALA A 208 -5.70 -6.87 3.58
CA ALA A 208 -5.54 -5.48 4.01
C ALA A 208 -6.85 -4.69 3.88
N ALA A 209 -7.63 -4.92 2.81
CA ALA A 209 -8.94 -4.31 2.62
C ALA A 209 -9.94 -4.75 3.69
N ALA A 210 -10.01 -6.05 4.00
CA ALA A 210 -10.90 -6.60 5.02
C ALA A 210 -10.55 -6.07 6.43
N LEU A 211 -9.25 -5.98 6.76
CA LEU A 211 -8.78 -5.37 8.01
C LEU A 211 -9.22 -3.90 8.13
N ALA A 212 -9.05 -3.12 7.08
CA ALA A 212 -9.48 -1.72 7.06
C ALA A 212 -11.01 -1.60 7.20
N ALA A 213 -11.76 -2.41 6.46
CA ALA A 213 -13.22 -2.41 6.48
C ALA A 213 -13.78 -2.81 7.85
N ALA A 214 -13.25 -3.86 8.48
CA ALA A 214 -13.60 -4.28 9.85
C ALA A 214 -13.34 -3.17 10.89
N SER A 215 -12.48 -2.19 10.56
CA SER A 215 -12.18 -1.02 11.39
C SER A 215 -12.97 0.23 10.98
N GLY A 216 -13.98 0.10 10.15
CA GLY A 216 -14.86 1.21 9.69
C GLY A 216 -14.24 2.09 8.58
N ILE A 217 -13.24 1.60 7.88
CA ILE A 217 -12.59 2.29 6.74
C ILE A 217 -13.03 1.59 5.46
N THR A 218 -13.84 2.24 4.64
CA THR A 218 -14.25 1.67 3.35
C THR A 218 -13.02 1.40 2.47
N ALA A 219 -12.87 0.17 1.97
CA ALA A 219 -11.79 -0.17 1.07
C ALA A 219 -12.31 -0.47 -0.34
N THR A 220 -11.49 -0.23 -1.37
CA THR A 220 -11.80 -0.58 -2.76
C THR A 220 -10.63 -1.30 -3.42
N ILE A 221 -10.93 -2.39 -4.13
CA ILE A 221 -9.97 -3.11 -4.98
C ILE A 221 -10.52 -3.05 -6.40
N GLY A 222 -9.89 -2.23 -7.25
CA GLY A 222 -10.51 -1.92 -8.56
C GLY A 222 -11.92 -1.35 -8.37
N ASN A 223 -12.93 -2.02 -8.91
CA ASN A 223 -14.34 -1.63 -8.79
C ASN A 223 -15.07 -2.29 -7.61
N THR A 224 -14.44 -3.23 -6.91
CA THR A 224 -15.08 -3.93 -5.78
C THR A 224 -14.95 -3.14 -4.49
N LEU A 225 -16.07 -2.90 -3.80
CA LEU A 225 -16.11 -2.35 -2.44
C LEU A 225 -15.89 -3.47 -1.40
N VAL A 226 -15.06 -3.18 -0.38
CA VAL A 226 -14.96 -4.02 0.82
C VAL A 226 -15.47 -3.19 1.99
N VAL A 227 -16.52 -3.67 2.62
CA VAL A 227 -17.27 -2.96 3.68
C VAL A 227 -17.30 -3.76 4.98
N ALA A 228 -17.65 -3.09 6.09
CA ALA A 228 -17.81 -3.73 7.41
C ALA A 228 -18.95 -4.74 7.42
#